data_7f68f907e5d15ccc2c1a6c66a7828e6e
#
_entry.id   7f68f907e5d15ccc2c1a6c66a7828e6e
#
_cell.length_a   1.000
_cell.length_b   1.000
_cell.length_c   1.000
_cell.angle_alpha   90.00
_cell.angle_beta   90.00
_cell.angle_gamma   90.00
#
_symmetry.space_group_name_H-M   'P 1'
#
loop_
_entity.id
_entity.type
_entity.pdbx_description
1 polymer ?
#
loop_
_entity_poly.entity_id
_entity_poly.type
_entity_poly.pdbx_seq_one_letter_code
_entity_poly.pdbx_strand_id
1 'polypeptide(L)'
;MRHDAPGAANPVIPGYFADPTVKKFGDTFYMYATTDGSGAGFGPAQVWVSKDFMNWTLMPMNWPDTHWIWAPDCMQHTDGKYYFYYCQPCTIHGGVSETPRGPWTNVLGKSDAVMIEDRFVHNAITLDGQTFVDDDGSVYMYWGTWGIYEGFGCGSGKLNPDMKSFS
;
A
#
# COMPACT_ATOMS: atom_id res chain seq x y z
N MET A 1 -26.54 1.78 13.89
CA MET A 1 -26.90 1.02 12.66
C MET A 1 -26.41 -0.40 12.85
N ARG A 2 -27.20 -1.43 12.54
CA ARG A 2 -26.72 -2.82 12.65
C ARG A 2 -25.79 -3.11 11.47
N HIS A 3 -24.58 -3.60 11.75
CA HIS A 3 -23.58 -3.88 10.73
C HIS A 3 -23.96 -5.04 9.76
N ASP A 4 -24.90 -5.87 10.17
CA ASP A 4 -25.40 -7.02 9.44
C ASP A 4 -26.74 -6.76 8.71
N ALA A 5 -27.27 -5.55 8.76
CA ALA A 5 -28.49 -5.22 8.09
C ALA A 5 -28.29 -5.14 6.56
N PRO A 6 -29.29 -5.59 5.76
CA PRO A 6 -29.24 -5.38 4.32
C PRO A 6 -28.99 -3.89 3.97
N GLY A 7 -28.02 -3.63 3.10
CA GLY A 7 -27.61 -2.27 2.73
C GLY A 7 -26.65 -1.59 3.72
N ALA A 8 -26.21 -2.30 4.78
CA ALA A 8 -25.17 -1.77 5.69
C ALA A 8 -23.76 -1.81 5.08
N ALA A 9 -23.61 -2.38 3.88
CA ALA A 9 -22.33 -2.59 3.19
C ALA A 9 -21.23 -3.21 4.08
N ASN A 10 -21.62 -4.26 4.82
CA ASN A 10 -20.72 -5.00 5.68
C ASN A 10 -20.95 -6.53 5.50
N PRO A 11 -19.95 -7.31 5.04
CA PRO A 11 -18.60 -6.84 4.69
C PRO A 11 -18.61 -5.90 3.49
N VAL A 12 -17.71 -4.91 3.50
CA VAL A 12 -17.61 -3.91 2.42
C VAL A 12 -17.13 -4.53 1.11
N ILE A 13 -16.28 -5.56 1.18
CA ILE A 13 -15.84 -6.36 0.04
C ILE A 13 -15.89 -7.84 0.39
N PRO A 14 -16.19 -8.73 -0.58
CA PRO A 14 -16.23 -10.16 -0.35
C PRO A 14 -14.82 -10.78 -0.31
N GLY A 15 -14.62 -11.82 0.50
CA GLY A 15 -13.37 -12.57 0.59
C GLY A 15 -12.58 -12.27 1.85
N TYR A 16 -11.36 -12.80 1.87
CA TYR A 16 -10.41 -12.61 2.97
C TYR A 16 -9.29 -11.67 2.52
N PHE A 17 -9.26 -10.50 3.14
CA PHE A 17 -8.24 -9.47 2.89
C PHE A 17 -7.76 -8.96 4.24
N ALA A 18 -6.47 -8.65 4.33
CA ALA A 18 -5.85 -8.06 5.52
C ALA A 18 -5.27 -6.68 5.19
N ASP A 19 -4.90 -5.96 6.24
CA ASP A 19 -4.12 -4.73 6.18
C ASP A 19 -4.63 -3.70 5.16
N PRO A 20 -5.94 -3.39 5.12
CA PRO A 20 -6.47 -2.50 4.11
C PRO A 20 -6.05 -1.06 4.37
N THR A 21 -5.57 -0.38 3.34
CA THR A 21 -5.48 1.08 3.31
C THR A 21 -6.58 1.63 2.41
N VAL A 22 -7.29 2.66 2.89
CA VAL A 22 -8.31 3.36 2.10
C VAL A 22 -7.91 4.81 1.94
N LYS A 23 -7.79 5.22 0.69
CA LYS A 23 -7.45 6.60 0.33
C LYS A 23 -8.59 7.23 -0.47
N LYS A 24 -8.78 8.53 -0.30
CA LYS A 24 -9.69 9.30 -1.14
C LYS A 24 -8.89 10.25 -2.01
N PHE A 25 -8.96 10.05 -3.33
CA PHE A 25 -8.35 10.96 -4.30
C PHE A 25 -9.48 11.59 -5.13
N GLY A 26 -9.59 12.90 -5.04
CA GLY A 26 -10.73 13.62 -5.61
C GLY A 26 -12.05 13.16 -4.99
N ASP A 27 -12.97 12.67 -5.81
CA ASP A 27 -14.30 12.19 -5.41
C ASP A 27 -14.39 10.66 -5.29
N THR A 28 -13.27 9.96 -5.37
CA THR A 28 -13.20 8.49 -5.48
C THR A 28 -12.39 7.90 -4.33
N PHE A 29 -12.92 6.81 -3.78
CA PHE A 29 -12.23 6.00 -2.77
C PHE A 29 -11.50 4.83 -3.44
N TYR A 30 -10.30 4.56 -2.96
CA TYR A 30 -9.44 3.46 -3.40
C TYR A 30 -9.05 2.65 -2.17
N MET A 31 -9.26 1.35 -2.22
CA MET A 31 -8.86 0.43 -1.17
C MET A 31 -7.86 -0.56 -1.73
N TYR A 32 -6.71 -0.59 -1.13
CA TYR A 32 -5.65 -1.57 -1.39
C TYR A 32 -5.56 -2.48 -0.18
N ALA A 33 -5.33 -3.76 -0.39
CA ALA A 33 -5.28 -4.73 0.69
C ALA A 33 -4.27 -5.83 0.38
N THR A 34 -3.83 -6.53 1.40
CA THR A 34 -3.04 -7.75 1.29
C THR A 34 -3.77 -8.77 0.42
N THR A 35 -3.07 -9.42 -0.50
CA THR A 35 -3.64 -10.30 -1.52
C THR A 35 -3.18 -11.76 -1.42
N ASP A 36 -2.66 -12.19 -0.29
CA ASP A 36 -2.24 -13.58 -0.05
C ASP A 36 -3.36 -14.48 0.48
N GLY A 37 -4.54 -13.93 0.69
CA GLY A 37 -5.72 -14.65 1.18
C GLY A 37 -6.45 -15.43 0.09
N SER A 38 -7.46 -16.20 0.52
CA SER A 38 -8.40 -16.88 -0.38
C SER A 38 -9.47 -15.90 -0.88
N GLY A 39 -9.97 -16.12 -2.07
CA GLY A 39 -11.03 -15.31 -2.69
C GLY A 39 -10.55 -14.59 -3.94
N ALA A 40 -11.03 -13.37 -4.19
CA ALA A 40 -10.68 -12.58 -5.38
C ALA A 40 -9.24 -12.04 -5.34
N GLY A 41 -8.46 -12.41 -4.33
CA GLY A 41 -7.15 -11.86 -4.03
C GLY A 41 -5.95 -12.53 -4.69
N PHE A 42 -6.13 -13.38 -5.70
CA PHE A 42 -4.97 -13.91 -6.41
C PHE A 42 -4.56 -12.97 -7.53
N GLY A 43 -3.26 -12.63 -7.55
CA GLY A 43 -2.62 -11.67 -8.41
C GLY A 43 -2.99 -11.70 -9.89
N PRO A 44 -2.59 -10.71 -10.66
CA PRO A 44 -1.78 -9.57 -10.26
C PRO A 44 -2.46 -8.69 -9.21
N ALA A 45 -1.73 -7.71 -8.68
CA ALA A 45 -2.25 -6.77 -7.70
C ALA A 45 -3.55 -6.10 -8.13
N GLN A 46 -4.37 -5.75 -7.17
CA GLN A 46 -5.73 -5.28 -7.39
C GLN A 46 -6.03 -4.07 -6.50
N VAL A 47 -6.97 -3.25 -6.93
CA VAL A 47 -7.51 -2.15 -6.15
C VAL A 47 -9.04 -2.17 -6.21
N TRP A 48 -9.68 -1.93 -5.09
CA TRP A 48 -11.11 -1.72 -5.01
C TRP A 48 -11.42 -0.23 -5.13
N VAL A 49 -12.39 0.11 -5.96
CA VAL A 49 -12.74 1.51 -6.27
C VAL A 49 -14.21 1.75 -5.96
N SER A 50 -14.50 2.86 -5.29
CA SER A 50 -15.85 3.26 -4.95
C SER A 50 -16.05 4.76 -5.05
N LYS A 51 -17.26 5.18 -5.40
CA LYS A 51 -17.69 6.60 -5.37
C LYS A 51 -18.46 6.96 -4.10
N ASP A 52 -19.01 5.98 -3.41
CA ASP A 52 -19.95 6.18 -2.31
C ASP A 52 -19.55 5.44 -1.02
N PHE A 53 -18.40 4.75 -1.03
CA PHE A 53 -17.92 3.90 0.06
C PHE A 53 -18.81 2.68 0.35
N MET A 54 -19.84 2.45 -0.44
CA MET A 54 -20.82 1.36 -0.28
C MET A 54 -20.69 0.32 -1.39
N ASN A 55 -20.55 0.80 -2.61
CA ASN A 55 -20.46 -0.03 -3.79
C ASN A 55 -19.03 -0.03 -4.30
N TRP A 56 -18.38 -1.20 -4.28
CA TRP A 56 -16.98 -1.37 -4.64
C TRP A 56 -16.83 -2.20 -5.91
N THR A 57 -15.96 -1.75 -6.79
CA THR A 57 -15.60 -2.45 -8.02
C THR A 57 -14.14 -2.86 -7.94
N LEU A 58 -13.87 -4.15 -8.15
CA LEU A 58 -12.51 -4.68 -8.24
C LEU A 58 -11.90 -4.32 -9.59
N MET A 59 -10.73 -3.70 -9.56
CA MET A 59 -9.96 -3.32 -10.74
C MET A 59 -8.58 -3.96 -10.69
N PRO A 60 -8.14 -4.63 -11.78
CA PRO A 60 -6.79 -5.15 -11.82
C PRO A 60 -5.76 -4.01 -11.93
N MET A 61 -4.60 -4.23 -11.34
CA MET A 61 -3.41 -3.42 -11.55
C MET A 61 -2.41 -4.18 -12.43
N ASN A 62 -1.55 -3.46 -13.12
CA ASN A 62 -0.54 -4.08 -13.99
C ASN A 62 0.72 -4.51 -13.23
N TRP A 63 0.92 -4.02 -12.03
CA TRP A 63 2.11 -4.24 -11.20
C TRP A 63 1.73 -4.14 -9.71
N PRO A 64 2.38 -4.88 -8.82
CA PRO A 64 3.39 -5.90 -9.11
C PRO A 64 2.80 -7.13 -9.83
N ASP A 65 3.66 -7.84 -10.55
CA ASP A 65 3.32 -9.10 -11.23
C ASP A 65 3.48 -10.27 -10.23
N THR A 66 2.85 -10.13 -9.09
CA THR A 66 2.80 -11.13 -8.03
C THR A 66 1.45 -11.05 -7.33
N HIS A 67 0.98 -12.19 -6.84
CA HIS A 67 -0.23 -12.26 -6.03
C HIS A 67 0.05 -12.04 -4.54
N TRP A 68 1.29 -11.84 -4.16
CA TRP A 68 1.70 -11.67 -2.77
C TRP A 68 2.15 -10.23 -2.54
N ILE A 69 1.20 -9.36 -2.32
CA ILE A 69 1.44 -8.03 -1.80
C ILE A 69 0.90 -7.96 -0.39
N TRP A 70 1.71 -7.48 0.53
CA TRP A 70 1.35 -7.32 1.93
C TRP A 70 1.33 -5.86 2.33
N ALA A 71 0.34 -5.51 3.17
CA ALA A 71 0.15 -4.20 3.78
C ALA A 71 0.46 -3.03 2.82
N PRO A 72 -0.25 -2.94 1.69
CA PRO A 72 0.01 -1.90 0.70
C PRO A 72 -0.39 -0.52 1.22
N ASP A 73 0.32 0.50 0.76
CA ASP A 73 -0.07 1.90 0.91
C ASP A 73 -0.03 2.63 -0.43
N CYS A 74 -0.84 3.66 -0.58
CA CYS A 74 -0.85 4.52 -1.75
C CYS A 74 -1.03 5.97 -1.33
N MET A 75 -0.21 6.86 -1.89
CA MET A 75 -0.31 8.29 -1.62
C MET A 75 -0.21 9.09 -2.92
N GLN A 76 -0.74 10.31 -2.91
CA GLN A 76 -0.51 11.30 -3.95
C GLN A 76 0.55 12.28 -3.47
N HIS A 77 1.60 12.46 -4.24
CA HIS A 77 2.66 13.41 -3.96
C HIS A 77 2.38 14.78 -4.59
N THR A 78 3.09 15.82 -4.15
CA THR A 78 2.94 17.19 -4.63
C THR A 78 3.34 17.38 -6.10
N ASP A 79 4.07 16.43 -6.70
CA ASP A 79 4.34 16.39 -8.14
C ASP A 79 3.12 15.95 -8.98
N GLY A 80 2.00 15.63 -8.32
CA GLY A 80 0.76 15.19 -8.95
C GLY A 80 0.69 13.68 -9.19
N LYS A 81 1.79 12.95 -9.01
CA LYS A 81 1.85 11.51 -9.22
C LYS A 81 1.41 10.74 -7.98
N TYR A 82 1.14 9.47 -8.22
CA TYR A 82 0.77 8.52 -7.18
C TYR A 82 1.93 7.56 -6.95
N TYR A 83 2.15 7.22 -5.69
CA TYR A 83 3.16 6.28 -5.25
C TYR A 83 2.49 5.17 -4.47
N PHE A 84 2.80 3.94 -4.83
CA PHE A 84 2.25 2.72 -4.25
C PHE A 84 3.38 1.89 -3.65
N TYR A 85 3.25 1.53 -2.39
CA TYR A 85 4.25 0.74 -1.68
C TYR A 85 3.60 -0.53 -1.15
N TYR A 86 4.34 -1.61 -1.13
CA TYR A 86 3.93 -2.88 -0.53
C TYR A 86 5.15 -3.64 -0.01
N CYS A 87 4.96 -4.57 0.93
CA CYS A 87 6.02 -5.46 1.36
C CYS A 87 5.84 -6.88 0.86
N GLN A 88 7.00 -7.63 0.72
CA GLN A 88 7.02 -9.01 0.26
C GLN A 88 8.41 -9.68 0.39
N PRO A 89 8.60 -10.62 1.34
CA PRO A 89 7.92 -10.68 2.63
C PRO A 89 8.44 -9.62 3.59
N CYS A 90 9.75 -9.38 3.65
CA CYS A 90 10.41 -8.43 4.55
C CYS A 90 11.22 -7.40 3.77
N THR A 91 10.70 -6.97 2.62
CA THR A 91 11.27 -5.92 1.79
C THR A 91 10.14 -5.01 1.33
N ILE A 92 10.43 -3.72 1.15
CA ILE A 92 9.44 -2.79 0.61
C ILE A 92 9.77 -2.48 -0.85
N HIS A 93 8.76 -2.56 -1.68
CA HIS A 93 8.80 -2.20 -3.09
C HIS A 93 7.99 -0.93 -3.33
N GLY A 94 8.40 -0.11 -4.26
CA GLY A 94 7.73 1.13 -4.62
C GLY A 94 7.37 1.20 -6.09
N GLY A 95 6.17 1.68 -6.38
CA GLY A 95 5.68 1.94 -7.73
C GLY A 95 5.25 3.40 -7.90
N VAL A 96 5.33 3.91 -9.11
CA VAL A 96 4.88 5.26 -9.49
C VAL A 96 3.93 5.20 -10.68
N SER A 97 2.90 6.06 -10.67
CA SER A 97 1.91 6.18 -11.73
C SER A 97 1.31 7.59 -11.80
N GLU A 98 0.74 7.93 -12.94
CA GLU A 98 -0.07 9.14 -13.13
C GLU A 98 -1.51 8.98 -12.58
N THR A 99 -1.92 7.77 -12.23
CA THR A 99 -3.25 7.50 -11.68
C THR A 99 -3.18 6.52 -10.50
N PRO A 100 -4.13 6.58 -9.54
CA PRO A 100 -4.11 5.70 -8.38
C PRO A 100 -4.41 4.22 -8.71
N ARG A 101 -4.67 3.88 -9.97
CA ARG A 101 -4.87 2.51 -10.43
C ARG A 101 -3.74 1.96 -11.28
N GLY A 102 -2.74 2.80 -11.56
CA GLY A 102 -1.72 2.50 -12.55
C GLY A 102 -2.05 3.11 -13.94
N PRO A 103 -1.35 2.74 -14.99
CA PRO A 103 -0.31 1.71 -14.97
C PRO A 103 0.86 2.11 -14.09
N TRP A 104 1.31 1.16 -13.28
CA TRP A 104 2.41 1.33 -12.35
C TRP A 104 3.73 0.90 -12.98
N THR A 105 4.79 1.61 -12.63
CA THR A 105 6.18 1.21 -12.89
C THR A 105 6.96 1.27 -11.59
N ASN A 106 7.88 0.33 -11.38
CA ASN A 106 8.72 0.36 -10.20
C ASN A 106 9.58 1.63 -10.18
N VAL A 107 9.66 2.32 -9.06
CA VAL A 107 10.40 3.58 -8.87
C VAL A 107 11.89 3.46 -9.18
N LEU A 108 12.45 2.24 -9.11
CA LEU A 108 13.84 1.93 -9.45
C LEU A 108 14.03 1.48 -10.91
N GLY A 109 12.95 1.42 -11.70
CA GLY A 109 12.99 1.13 -13.13
C GLY A 109 13.08 -0.35 -13.50
N LYS A 110 13.18 -1.27 -12.53
CA LYS A 110 13.14 -2.72 -12.74
C LYS A 110 11.97 -3.30 -11.97
N SER A 111 11.18 -4.16 -12.60
CA SER A 111 9.90 -4.64 -12.07
C SER A 111 10.01 -5.26 -10.67
N ASP A 112 11.07 -6.00 -10.41
CA ASP A 112 11.34 -6.74 -9.18
C ASP A 112 12.28 -6.02 -8.19
N ALA A 113 12.69 -4.78 -8.51
CA ALA A 113 13.65 -4.07 -7.67
C ALA A 113 13.07 -3.76 -6.29
N VAL A 114 13.86 -4.07 -5.27
CA VAL A 114 13.57 -3.78 -3.86
C VAL A 114 14.00 -2.35 -3.54
N MET A 115 13.09 -1.58 -2.95
CA MET A 115 13.36 -0.21 -2.51
C MET A 115 14.01 -0.18 -1.13
N ILE A 116 13.50 -0.99 -0.20
CA ILE A 116 14.01 -1.10 1.16
C ILE A 116 14.24 -2.57 1.47
N GLU A 117 15.50 -2.94 1.67
CA GLU A 117 15.90 -4.30 2.05
C GLU A 117 15.49 -4.63 3.48
N ASP A 118 15.43 -5.94 3.79
CA ASP A 118 15.16 -6.36 5.17
C ASP A 118 16.21 -5.79 6.13
N ARG A 119 15.73 -5.34 7.28
CA ARG A 119 16.57 -4.75 8.33
C ARG A 119 17.45 -3.59 7.85
N PHE A 120 16.93 -2.82 6.92
CA PHE A 120 17.55 -1.57 6.48
C PHE A 120 17.86 -0.65 7.68
N VAL A 121 16.98 -0.63 8.67
CA VAL A 121 17.25 -0.08 10.00
C VAL A 121 17.57 -1.26 10.93
N HIS A 122 18.67 -1.17 11.66
CA HIS A 122 19.06 -2.20 12.61
C HIS A 122 17.94 -2.45 13.63
N ASN A 123 17.65 -3.71 13.87
CA ASN A 123 16.56 -4.14 14.76
C ASN A 123 15.15 -3.67 14.33
N ALA A 124 14.91 -3.45 13.06
CA ALA A 124 13.58 -3.28 12.50
C ALA A 124 13.41 -4.21 11.31
N ILE A 125 12.47 -5.15 11.39
CA ILE A 125 12.09 -5.97 10.23
C ILE A 125 11.35 -5.05 9.26
N THR A 126 11.65 -5.14 7.97
CA THR A 126 11.09 -4.24 6.95
C THR A 126 9.73 -4.75 6.49
N LEU A 127 8.68 -4.32 7.20
CA LEU A 127 7.29 -4.66 6.95
C LEU A 127 6.39 -3.44 6.96
N ASP A 128 5.26 -3.54 6.27
CA ASP A 128 4.09 -2.68 6.45
C ASP A 128 4.40 -1.18 6.28
N GLY A 129 5.09 -0.84 5.19
CA GLY A 129 5.49 0.53 4.92
C GLY A 129 4.29 1.43 4.67
N GLN A 130 4.08 2.39 5.59
CA GLN A 130 3.01 3.39 5.49
C GLN A 130 3.60 4.78 5.32
N THR A 131 3.00 5.57 4.43
CA THR A 131 3.45 6.94 4.16
C THR A 131 2.59 7.97 4.88
N PHE A 132 3.23 9.03 5.32
CA PHE A 132 2.60 10.24 5.85
C PHE A 132 3.09 11.44 5.05
N VAL A 133 2.17 12.24 4.53
CA VAL A 133 2.45 13.50 3.85
C VAL A 133 2.19 14.62 4.83
N ASP A 134 3.22 15.37 5.15
CA ASP A 134 3.13 16.52 6.06
C ASP A 134 2.58 17.76 5.35
N ASP A 135 2.15 18.75 6.11
CA ASP A 135 1.57 20.00 5.59
C ASP A 135 2.55 20.80 4.72
N ASP A 136 3.85 20.64 4.94
CA ASP A 136 4.90 21.26 4.11
C ASP A 136 5.20 20.49 2.81
N GLY A 137 4.50 19.37 2.57
CA GLY A 137 4.70 18.48 1.44
C GLY A 137 5.81 17.43 1.64
N SER A 138 6.49 17.44 2.79
CA SER A 138 7.45 16.40 3.14
C SER A 138 6.75 15.05 3.29
N VAL A 139 7.38 13.99 2.82
CA VAL A 139 6.84 12.63 2.93
C VAL A 139 7.73 11.80 3.84
N TYR A 140 7.11 11.17 4.80
CA TYR A 140 7.75 10.25 5.73
C TYR A 140 7.20 8.84 5.48
N MET A 141 8.05 7.85 5.62
CA MET A 141 7.65 6.44 5.62
C MET A 141 7.99 5.82 6.98
N TYR A 142 7.05 5.02 7.47
CA TYR A 142 7.18 4.26 8.70
C TYR A 142 6.99 2.79 8.36
N TRP A 143 7.79 1.92 8.95
CA TRP A 143 7.64 0.48 8.77
C TRP A 143 7.95 -0.24 10.08
N GLY A 144 7.44 -1.44 10.25
CA GLY A 144 7.51 -2.10 11.52
C GLY A 144 7.92 -3.56 11.47
N THR A 145 8.03 -4.11 12.65
CA THR A 145 8.35 -5.49 12.92
C THR A 145 7.08 -6.23 13.32
N TRP A 146 6.84 -7.43 12.82
CA TRP A 146 5.76 -8.25 13.35
C TRP A 146 6.12 -8.81 14.73
N GLY A 147 5.12 -8.80 15.62
CA GLY A 147 5.28 -9.29 16.97
C GLY A 147 6.10 -8.34 17.84
N ILE A 148 6.36 -8.82 19.04
CA ILE A 148 7.14 -8.10 20.06
C ILE A 148 8.42 -8.88 20.30
N TYR A 149 9.55 -8.31 19.92
CA TYR A 149 10.86 -8.89 20.13
C TYR A 149 11.71 -7.92 20.94
N GLU A 150 12.42 -8.43 21.95
CA GLU A 150 13.32 -7.61 22.76
C GLU A 150 14.39 -6.94 21.88
N GLY A 151 14.50 -5.62 22.00
CA GLY A 151 15.46 -4.81 21.23
C GLY A 151 15.04 -4.51 19.79
N PHE A 152 13.87 -4.96 19.33
CA PHE A 152 13.32 -4.60 18.03
C PHE A 152 12.35 -3.43 18.14
N GLY A 153 12.29 -2.63 17.07
CA GLY A 153 11.42 -1.47 16.96
C GLY A 153 10.92 -1.25 15.54
N CYS A 154 10.44 -0.06 15.28
CA CYS A 154 10.02 0.39 13.97
C CYS A 154 11.12 1.22 13.31
N GLY A 155 11.19 1.16 11.98
CA GLY A 155 11.97 2.07 11.16
C GLY A 155 11.13 3.28 10.72
N SER A 156 11.78 4.39 10.51
CA SER A 156 11.17 5.56 9.86
C SER A 156 12.23 6.36 9.11
N GLY A 157 11.80 7.08 8.09
CA GLY A 157 12.68 7.96 7.34
C GLY A 157 11.89 8.98 6.54
N LYS A 158 12.50 10.14 6.30
CA LYS A 158 11.98 11.14 5.36
C LYS A 158 12.39 10.73 3.95
N LEU A 159 11.41 10.57 3.07
CA LEU A 159 11.67 10.31 1.65
C LEU A 159 12.21 11.57 0.97
N ASN A 160 13.20 11.38 0.12
CA ASN A 160 13.63 12.41 -0.81
C ASN A 160 12.55 12.67 -1.89
N PRO A 161 12.60 13.80 -2.61
CA PRO A 161 11.65 14.09 -3.68
C PRO A 161 11.59 13.04 -4.80
N ASP A 162 12.57 12.16 -4.90
CA ASP A 162 12.58 11.03 -5.82
C ASP A 162 11.68 9.87 -5.39
N MET A 163 11.14 9.92 -4.18
CA MET A 163 10.20 8.96 -3.57
C MET A 163 10.72 7.52 -3.53
N LYS A 164 12.05 7.33 -3.58
CA LYS A 164 12.71 6.02 -3.58
C LYS A 164 13.98 5.96 -2.74
N SER A 165 14.37 7.06 -2.15
CA SER A 165 15.53 7.16 -1.25
C SER A 165 15.21 8.00 -0.03
N PHE A 166 16.00 7.86 1.02
CA PHE A 166 15.84 8.59 2.29
C PHE A 166 16.90 9.67 2.45
N SER A 167 16.51 10.78 3.10
CA SER A 167 17.43 11.86 3.48
C SER A 167 18.14 11.56 4.79
#